data_b1c0ba72ae7694f52ac4ae36f32d04e2
#
_entry.id   b1c0ba72ae7694f52ac4ae36f32d04e2
#
_cell.length_a   1.000
_cell.length_b   1.000
_cell.length_c   1.000
_cell.angle_alpha   90.00
_cell.angle_beta   90.00
_cell.angle_gamma   90.00
#
_symmetry.space_group_name_H-M   'P 1'
#
loop_
_entity.id
_entity.type
_entity.pdbx_description
1 polymer ?
#
loop_
_entity_poly.entity_id
_entity_poly.type
_entity_poly.pdbx_seq_one_letter_code
_entity_poly.pdbx_strand_id
1 'polypeptide(L)'
;MDEDPAMMAGKTDLLAVIHAWDRAMVSNDPVAIGRYMSDDWTIIGPDGSVTGKTAFLAQIASGALTHDVMETHDAQVRLLGDTAVVIARGVSGGSFNGARFHLVERVSCVFARADGRWACVSTHLSVLAGG
;
A
#
# COMPACT_ATOMS: atom_id res chain seq x y z
N MET A 1 25.47 -6.96 11.89
CA MET A 1 24.87 -7.35 13.18
C MET A 1 23.51 -7.96 12.91
N ASP A 2 23.26 -9.11 13.47
CA ASP A 2 22.03 -9.85 13.21
C ASP A 2 20.86 -9.23 13.96
N GLU A 3 19.71 -9.24 13.31
CA GLU A 3 18.49 -8.77 13.93
C GLU A 3 17.98 -9.77 14.96
N ASP A 4 17.28 -9.24 15.96
CA ASP A 4 16.53 -10.03 16.93
C ASP A 4 15.51 -10.91 16.18
N PRO A 5 15.39 -12.21 16.49
CA PRO A 5 14.42 -13.10 15.85
C PRO A 5 12.97 -12.59 15.92
N ALA A 6 12.58 -11.94 17.02
CA ALA A 6 11.23 -11.37 17.14
C ALA A 6 11.03 -10.23 16.15
N MET A 7 12.05 -9.40 15.92
CA MET A 7 12.00 -8.32 14.95
C MET A 7 11.93 -8.87 13.53
N MET A 8 12.71 -9.92 13.22
CA MET A 8 12.67 -10.56 11.91
C MET A 8 11.29 -11.17 11.64
N ALA A 9 10.68 -11.82 12.63
CA ALA A 9 9.34 -12.37 12.53
C ALA A 9 8.30 -11.27 12.27
N GLY A 10 8.42 -10.13 12.95
CA GLY A 10 7.53 -8.98 12.77
C GLY A 10 7.63 -8.41 11.37
N LYS A 11 8.85 -8.29 10.82
CA LYS A 11 9.05 -7.83 9.45
C LYS A 11 8.46 -8.80 8.44
N THR A 12 8.63 -10.11 8.66
CA THR A 12 8.07 -11.14 7.80
C THR A 12 6.54 -11.08 7.81
N ASP A 13 5.93 -10.92 8.97
CA ASP A 13 4.48 -10.78 9.09
C ASP A 13 3.96 -9.57 8.33
N LEU A 14 4.64 -8.43 8.45
CA LEU A 14 4.23 -7.21 7.76
C LEU A 14 4.39 -7.35 6.25
N LEU A 15 5.47 -7.97 5.77
CA LEU A 15 5.66 -8.21 4.33
C LEU A 15 4.55 -9.10 3.78
N ALA A 16 4.11 -10.11 4.54
CA ALA A 16 2.98 -10.95 4.14
C ALA A 16 1.69 -10.14 4.01
N VAL A 17 1.46 -9.18 4.92
CA VAL A 17 0.31 -8.27 4.84
C VAL A 17 0.40 -7.39 3.60
N ILE A 18 1.57 -6.85 3.30
CA ILE A 18 1.79 -6.01 2.11
C ILE A 18 1.47 -6.79 0.84
N HIS A 19 1.97 -8.01 0.71
CA HIS A 19 1.72 -8.83 -0.48
C HIS A 19 0.26 -9.27 -0.56
N ALA A 20 -0.41 -9.51 0.58
CA ALA A 20 -1.84 -9.81 0.59
C ALA A 20 -2.65 -8.58 0.13
N TRP A 21 -2.24 -7.38 0.52
CA TRP A 21 -2.88 -6.15 0.08
C TRP A 21 -2.71 -5.95 -1.42
N ASP A 22 -1.51 -6.22 -1.96
CA ASP A 22 -1.26 -6.18 -3.41
C ASP A 22 -2.25 -7.10 -4.15
N ARG A 23 -2.45 -8.32 -3.66
CA ARG A 23 -3.40 -9.26 -4.28
C ARG A 23 -4.84 -8.75 -4.17
N ALA A 24 -5.20 -8.14 -3.04
CA ALA A 24 -6.52 -7.55 -2.87
C ALA A 24 -6.76 -6.42 -3.88
N MET A 25 -5.74 -5.61 -4.14
CA MET A 25 -5.86 -4.50 -5.10
C MET A 25 -6.23 -4.99 -6.50
N VAL A 26 -5.61 -6.06 -6.99
CA VAL A 26 -5.93 -6.59 -8.33
C VAL A 26 -7.25 -7.34 -8.36
N SER A 27 -7.84 -7.66 -7.21
CA SER A 27 -9.19 -8.21 -7.15
C SER A 27 -10.25 -7.15 -7.45
N ASN A 28 -9.91 -5.87 -7.29
CA ASN A 28 -10.81 -4.73 -7.46
C ASN A 28 -12.07 -4.81 -6.58
N ASP A 29 -11.95 -5.51 -5.46
CA ASP A 29 -13.01 -5.64 -4.46
C ASP A 29 -12.74 -4.62 -3.34
N PRO A 30 -13.57 -3.57 -3.20
CA PRO A 30 -13.30 -2.53 -2.21
C PRO A 30 -13.34 -3.05 -0.77
N VAL A 31 -14.12 -4.08 -0.47
CA VAL A 31 -14.16 -4.66 0.89
C VAL A 31 -12.83 -5.36 1.19
N ALA A 32 -12.33 -6.16 0.24
CA ALA A 32 -11.05 -6.86 0.41
C ALA A 32 -9.89 -5.87 0.55
N ILE A 33 -9.88 -4.83 -0.28
CA ILE A 33 -8.84 -3.79 -0.26
C ILE A 33 -8.87 -3.01 1.05
N GLY A 34 -10.05 -2.57 1.47
CA GLY A 34 -10.24 -1.75 2.66
C GLY A 34 -9.86 -2.44 3.96
N ARG A 35 -9.82 -3.77 3.95
CA ARG A 35 -9.45 -4.57 5.13
C ARG A 35 -8.04 -4.28 5.62
N TYR A 36 -7.14 -3.84 4.71
CA TYR A 36 -5.75 -3.56 5.03
C TYR A 36 -5.49 -2.08 5.32
N MET A 37 -6.54 -1.27 5.35
CA MET A 37 -6.44 0.18 5.53
C MET A 37 -7.11 0.58 6.84
N SER A 38 -6.44 1.47 7.62
CA SER A 38 -7.08 2.07 8.78
C SER A 38 -8.20 3.00 8.31
N ASP A 39 -9.14 3.30 9.22
CA ASP A 39 -10.29 4.14 8.86
C ASP A 39 -9.88 5.55 8.42
N ASP A 40 -8.76 6.03 8.94
CA ASP A 40 -8.20 7.35 8.61
C ASP A 40 -7.10 7.29 7.56
N TRP A 41 -6.96 6.16 6.85
CA TRP A 41 -5.94 6.03 5.81
C TRP A 41 -6.07 7.13 4.76
N THR A 42 -4.91 7.67 4.36
CA THR A 42 -4.80 8.63 3.27
C THR A 42 -3.69 8.24 2.33
N ILE A 43 -3.85 8.59 1.06
CA ILE A 43 -2.81 8.45 0.06
C ILE A 43 -2.47 9.83 -0.50
N ILE A 44 -1.16 10.11 -0.57
CA ILE A 44 -0.63 11.31 -1.20
C ILE A 44 -0.04 10.89 -2.53
N GLY A 45 -0.59 11.43 -3.61
CA GLY A 45 -0.13 11.13 -4.96
C GLY A 45 1.10 11.95 -5.35
N PRO A 46 1.75 11.60 -6.48
CA PRO A 46 2.93 12.33 -6.95
C PRO A 46 2.65 13.80 -7.28
N ASP A 47 1.42 14.14 -7.55
CA ASP A 47 0.99 15.52 -7.83
C ASP A 47 0.65 16.31 -6.56
N GLY A 48 0.80 15.69 -5.38
CA GLY A 48 0.48 16.29 -4.11
C GLY A 48 -0.98 16.15 -3.70
N SER A 49 -1.81 15.48 -4.50
CA SER A 49 -3.22 15.25 -4.13
C SER A 49 -3.30 14.35 -2.89
N VAL A 50 -4.32 14.59 -2.08
CA VAL A 50 -4.59 13.79 -0.87
C VAL A 50 -5.98 13.16 -1.01
N THR A 51 -6.04 11.85 -0.89
CA THR A 51 -7.29 11.10 -1.01
C THR A 51 -7.45 10.21 0.21
N GLY A 52 -8.62 10.25 0.84
CA GLY A 52 -8.92 9.40 2.00
C GLY A 52 -9.47 8.03 1.60
N LYS A 53 -9.60 7.16 2.59
CA LYS A 53 -10.05 5.78 2.38
C LYS A 53 -11.41 5.70 1.69
N THR A 54 -12.40 6.44 2.17
CA THR A 54 -13.76 6.39 1.63
C THR A 54 -13.80 6.78 0.16
N ALA A 55 -13.12 7.87 -0.20
CA ALA A 55 -13.08 8.34 -1.58
C ALA A 55 -12.32 7.38 -2.48
N PHE A 56 -11.20 6.83 -1.99
CA PHE A 56 -10.41 5.86 -2.75
C PHE A 56 -11.23 4.60 -3.06
N LEU A 57 -11.87 4.03 -2.04
CA LEU A 57 -12.67 2.81 -2.21
C LEU A 57 -13.92 3.05 -3.08
N ALA A 58 -14.48 4.26 -3.03
CA ALA A 58 -15.59 4.63 -3.91
C ALA A 58 -15.20 4.63 -5.38
N GLN A 59 -13.98 5.07 -5.70
CA GLN A 59 -13.46 5.02 -7.08
C GLN A 59 -13.32 3.58 -7.57
N ILE A 60 -12.92 2.66 -6.70
CA ILE A 60 -12.83 1.24 -7.03
C ILE A 60 -14.22 0.64 -7.20
N ALA A 61 -15.13 0.93 -6.27
CA ALA A 61 -16.50 0.41 -6.32
C ALA A 61 -17.25 0.85 -7.58
N SER A 62 -17.01 2.07 -8.06
CA SER A 62 -17.65 2.60 -9.27
C SER A 62 -17.01 2.08 -10.57
N GLY A 63 -15.83 1.46 -10.48
CA GLY A 63 -15.06 1.06 -11.65
C GLY A 63 -14.23 2.18 -12.28
N ALA A 64 -14.26 3.39 -11.70
CA ALA A 64 -13.43 4.49 -12.20
C ALA A 64 -11.94 4.17 -12.08
N LEU A 65 -11.55 3.50 -11.00
CA LEU A 65 -10.17 3.07 -10.77
C LEU A 65 -10.12 1.55 -10.73
N THR A 66 -9.31 0.95 -11.58
CA THR A 66 -9.08 -0.50 -11.58
C THR A 66 -7.59 -0.79 -11.55
N HIS A 67 -7.23 -1.95 -11.01
CA HIS A 67 -5.85 -2.42 -11.01
C HIS A 67 -5.79 -3.83 -11.59
N ASP A 68 -4.85 -4.08 -12.50
CA ASP A 68 -4.51 -5.42 -12.97
C ASP A 68 -3.06 -5.78 -12.66
N VAL A 69 -2.28 -4.82 -12.21
CA VAL A 69 -0.91 -5.02 -11.70
C VAL A 69 -0.77 -4.26 -10.38
N MET A 70 -0.24 -4.91 -9.36
CA MET A 70 0.11 -4.28 -8.10
C MET A 70 1.21 -5.10 -7.46
N GLU A 71 2.42 -4.55 -7.43
CA GLU A 71 3.61 -5.25 -6.95
C GLU A 71 4.40 -4.35 -6.03
N THR A 72 5.00 -4.95 -5.02
CA THR A 72 5.90 -4.28 -4.08
C THR A 72 7.25 -4.98 -4.11
N HIS A 73 8.30 -4.23 -4.41
CA HIS A 73 9.66 -4.72 -4.55
C HIS A 73 10.60 -3.96 -3.63
N ASP A 74 11.67 -4.62 -3.21
CA ASP A 74 12.78 -4.00 -2.49
C ASP A 74 12.32 -3.28 -1.22
N ALA A 75 11.38 -3.88 -0.50
CA ALA A 75 10.80 -3.26 0.69
C ALA A 75 11.81 -3.22 1.83
N GLN A 76 12.00 -2.03 2.40
CA GLN A 76 12.75 -1.81 3.63
C GLN A 76 11.75 -1.53 4.74
N VAL A 77 11.76 -2.35 5.76
CA VAL A 77 10.81 -2.27 6.87
C VAL A 77 11.54 -1.83 8.13
N ARG A 78 11.01 -0.80 8.79
CA ARG A 78 11.48 -0.35 10.11
C ARG A 78 10.36 -0.52 11.11
N LEU A 79 10.57 -1.40 12.08
CA LEU A 79 9.59 -1.63 13.15
C LEU A 79 9.89 -0.70 14.33
N LEU A 80 8.85 0.01 14.77
CA LEU A 80 8.91 0.94 15.90
C LEU A 80 7.75 0.60 16.85
N GLY A 81 7.89 -0.50 17.60
CA GLY A 81 6.80 -1.01 18.44
C GLY A 81 5.62 -1.48 17.56
N ASP A 82 4.45 -0.91 17.77
CA ASP A 82 3.25 -1.22 17.02
C ASP A 82 3.08 -0.35 15.78
N THR A 83 4.16 0.33 15.36
CA THR A 83 4.20 1.14 14.16
C THR A 83 5.33 0.64 13.27
N ALA A 84 5.14 0.73 11.97
CA ALA A 84 6.20 0.40 11.01
C ALA A 84 6.22 1.43 9.90
N VAL A 85 7.44 1.74 9.43
CA VAL A 85 7.65 2.55 8.23
C VAL A 85 8.19 1.62 7.15
N VAL A 86 7.61 1.67 5.98
CA VAL A 86 8.02 0.83 4.84
C VAL A 86 8.35 1.73 3.66
N ILE A 87 9.53 1.54 3.10
CA ILE A 87 9.95 2.22 1.87
C ILE A 87 10.19 1.13 0.83
N ALA A 88 9.57 1.27 -0.34
CA ALA A 88 9.62 0.23 -1.37
C ALA A 88 9.56 0.83 -2.76
N ARG A 89 9.77 -0.01 -3.76
CA ARG A 89 9.49 0.30 -5.16
C ARG A 89 8.18 -0.39 -5.53
N GLY A 90 7.21 0.40 -5.97
CA GLY A 90 5.90 -0.12 -6.36
C GLY A 90 5.72 -0.11 -7.87
N VAL A 91 5.06 -1.14 -8.38
CA VAL A 91 4.62 -1.20 -9.77
C VAL A 91 3.12 -1.35 -9.76
N SER A 92 2.42 -0.44 -10.42
CA SER A 92 0.96 -0.51 -10.52
C SER A 92 0.52 -0.30 -11.96
N GLY A 93 -0.56 -0.95 -12.33
CA GLY A 93 -1.17 -0.81 -13.64
C GLY A 93 -2.66 -1.03 -13.54
N GLY A 94 -3.38 -0.43 -14.46
CA GLY A 94 -4.83 -0.53 -14.51
C GLY A 94 -5.42 0.55 -15.37
N SER A 95 -6.58 1.04 -14.98
CA SER A 95 -7.23 2.16 -15.68
C SER A 95 -7.81 3.15 -14.68
N PHE A 96 -7.82 4.41 -15.09
CA PHE A 96 -8.48 5.48 -14.34
C PHE A 96 -9.34 6.29 -15.32
N ASN A 97 -10.64 6.30 -15.05
CA ASN A 97 -11.64 6.95 -15.92
C ASN A 97 -11.49 6.52 -17.39
N GLY A 98 -11.21 5.24 -17.62
CA GLY A 98 -11.07 4.67 -18.95
C GLY A 98 -9.68 4.79 -19.58
N ALA A 99 -8.77 5.53 -18.96
CA ALA A 99 -7.40 5.69 -19.47
C ALA A 99 -6.46 4.70 -18.80
N ARG A 100 -5.71 3.94 -19.58
CA ARG A 100 -4.74 2.97 -19.05
C ARG A 100 -3.56 3.70 -18.42
N PHE A 101 -3.06 3.17 -17.30
CA PHE A 101 -1.82 3.64 -16.70
C PHE A 101 -0.89 2.47 -16.35
N HIS A 102 0.38 2.76 -16.29
CA HIS A 102 1.42 1.88 -15.76
C HIS A 102 2.46 2.75 -15.08
N LEU A 103 2.64 2.55 -13.78
CA LEU A 103 3.47 3.42 -12.95
C LEU A 103 4.52 2.62 -12.21
N VAL A 104 5.75 3.15 -12.16
CA VAL A 104 6.79 2.67 -11.27
C VAL A 104 7.10 3.81 -10.32
N GLU A 105 6.94 3.56 -9.02
CA GLU A 105 6.93 4.62 -8.02
C GLU A 105 7.76 4.25 -6.81
N ARG A 106 8.29 5.29 -6.14
CA ARG A 106 8.78 5.12 -4.78
C ARG A 106 7.58 5.23 -3.85
N VAL A 107 7.43 4.22 -3.00
CA VAL A 107 6.31 4.13 -2.07
C VAL A 107 6.84 4.26 -0.65
N SER A 108 6.21 5.12 0.15
CA SER A 108 6.47 5.22 1.57
C SER A 108 5.14 5.01 2.29
N CYS A 109 5.11 4.04 3.19
CA CYS A 109 3.90 3.70 3.95
C CYS A 109 4.18 3.70 5.43
N VAL A 110 3.18 4.08 6.20
CA VAL A 110 3.16 3.89 7.65
C VAL A 110 2.08 2.87 7.96
N PHE A 111 2.45 1.84 8.72
CA PHE A 111 1.53 0.82 9.20
C PHE A 111 1.42 0.90 10.72
N ALA A 112 0.25 0.60 11.24
CA ALA A 112 0.03 0.47 12.67
C ALA A 112 -0.57 -0.91 12.97
N ARG A 113 -0.17 -1.49 14.09
CA ARG A 113 -0.70 -2.77 14.55
C ARG A 113 -1.62 -2.53 15.74
N ALA A 114 -2.85 -3.04 15.62
CA ALA A 114 -3.84 -3.03 16.68
C ALA A 114 -4.53 -4.39 16.70
N ASP A 115 -4.73 -4.95 17.89
CA ASP A 115 -5.37 -6.26 18.06
C ASP A 115 -4.69 -7.35 17.22
N GLY A 116 -3.34 -7.29 17.15
CA GLY A 116 -2.53 -8.27 16.43
C GLY A 116 -2.56 -8.12 14.90
N ARG A 117 -3.19 -7.08 14.36
CA ARG A 117 -3.35 -6.89 12.92
C ARG A 117 -2.69 -5.59 12.47
N TRP A 118 -1.95 -5.68 11.36
CA TRP A 118 -1.35 -4.52 10.71
C TRP A 118 -2.33 -3.91 9.72
N ALA A 119 -2.45 -2.57 9.76
CA ALA A 119 -3.20 -1.81 8.75
C ALA A 119 -2.38 -0.60 8.33
N CYS A 120 -2.48 -0.24 7.06
CA CYS A 120 -1.80 0.93 6.55
C CYS A 120 -2.54 2.20 6.99
N VAL A 121 -1.79 3.15 7.51
CA VAL A 121 -2.30 4.44 7.97
C VAL A 121 -2.13 5.51 6.90
N SER A 122 -1.01 5.48 6.18
CA SER A 122 -0.77 6.43 5.11
C SER A 122 0.15 5.85 4.05
N THR A 123 -0.06 6.30 2.83
CA THR A 123 0.75 5.95 1.67
C THR A 123 1.16 7.23 0.96
N HIS A 124 2.43 7.35 0.60
CA HIS A 124 2.95 8.48 -0.16
C HIS A 124 3.69 7.95 -1.38
N LEU A 125 3.37 8.48 -2.54
CA LEU A 125 3.91 8.05 -3.82
C LEU A 125 4.71 9.15 -4.47
N SER A 126 5.86 8.77 -5.05
CA SER A 126 6.66 9.63 -5.92
C SER A 126 7.01 8.86 -7.17
N VAL A 127 7.00 9.51 -8.32
CA VAL A 127 7.38 8.85 -9.57
C VAL A 127 8.89 8.64 -9.58
N LEU A 128 9.32 7.42 -9.93
CA LEU A 128 10.74 7.15 -10.11
C LEU A 128 11.20 7.66 -11.48
N ALA A 129 12.32 8.38 -11.50
CA ALA A 129 12.91 8.87 -12.74
C ALA A 129 13.29 7.68 -13.62
N GLY A 130 12.85 7.69 -14.87
CA GLY A 130 13.08 6.62 -15.83
C GLY A 130 12.25 5.38 -15.61
N GLY A 131 11.31 5.42 -14.65
CA GLY A 131 10.43 4.28 -14.30
C GLY A 131 9.19 4.20 -15.14
#